data_9b1c2d0d74bf96d2d889b1d203f245ff
#
_entry.id   9b1c2d0d74bf96d2d889b1d203f245ff
#
_cell.length_a   1.000
_cell.length_b   1.000
_cell.length_c   1.000
_cell.angle_alpha   90.00
_cell.angle_beta   90.00
_cell.angle_gamma   90.00
#
_symmetry.space_group_name_H-M   'P 1'
#
loop_
_entity.id
_entity.type
_entity.pdbx_description
1 polymer ?
#
loop_
_entity_poly.entity_id
_entity_poly.type
_entity_poly.pdbx_seq_one_letter_code
_entity_poly.pdbx_strand_id
1 'polypeptide(L)'
;MMSKPIVEARGLHKHFGHLHVLKGVDLEVAERELVFVIGPSGSGKSTLLRCLNRLEEPSAGSVVVDGIDMLDPRTDINHARQRIGMVFQSFNLYPHMTALGNVTLALRKVAGKSRAEADALGMTALQRVGLADRAGHTPGQLSGGQQQRVAIARAIALEPRVMLFDEPTSALDPELVGSVLEVMRDLRRSGMTMIVVSHEMGFARNAADRVLFMDHGLVVEQGPPNAIFENPSQERTRAFIGQIQRH
;
A
#
# COMPACT_ATOMS: atom_id res chain seq x y z
N MET A 1 4.00 24.14 -14.24
CA MET A 1 3.19 23.05 -14.81
C MET A 1 3.01 22.04 -13.69
N MET A 2 1.78 21.78 -13.23
CA MET A 2 1.54 20.68 -12.30
C MET A 2 1.84 19.37 -13.03
N SER A 3 2.71 18.53 -12.48
CA SER A 3 3.00 17.21 -13.04
C SER A 3 1.73 16.38 -13.02
N LYS A 4 1.49 15.60 -14.09
CA LYS A 4 0.35 14.68 -14.14
C LYS A 4 0.46 13.70 -12.95
N PRO A 5 -0.65 13.44 -12.21
CA PRO A 5 -0.62 12.50 -11.09
C PRO A 5 -0.24 11.10 -11.59
N ILE A 6 0.52 10.36 -10.77
CA ILE A 6 0.88 8.96 -11.08
C ILE A 6 -0.26 8.01 -10.77
N VAL A 7 -1.11 8.35 -9.78
CA VAL A 7 -2.38 7.65 -9.51
C VAL A 7 -3.51 8.66 -9.61
N GLU A 8 -4.54 8.31 -10.35
CA GLU A 8 -5.76 9.11 -10.48
C GLU A 8 -6.98 8.18 -10.41
N ALA A 9 -7.83 8.41 -9.42
CA ALA A 9 -9.15 7.79 -9.32
C ALA A 9 -10.20 8.90 -9.36
N ARG A 10 -11.25 8.72 -10.16
CA ARG A 10 -12.33 9.71 -10.34
C ARG A 10 -13.69 9.06 -10.17
N GLY A 11 -14.51 9.63 -9.29
CA GLY A 11 -15.87 9.20 -9.03
C GLY A 11 -15.97 7.71 -8.70
N LEU A 12 -15.07 7.19 -7.87
CA LEU A 12 -14.94 5.76 -7.64
C LEU A 12 -16.10 5.24 -6.78
N HIS A 13 -16.92 4.38 -7.34
CA HIS A 13 -17.98 3.69 -6.61
C HIS A 13 -17.69 2.19 -6.51
N LYS A 14 -18.04 1.58 -5.36
CA LYS A 14 -17.99 0.13 -5.19
C LYS A 14 -19.19 -0.35 -4.39
N HIS A 15 -19.88 -1.31 -4.96
CA HIS A 15 -20.97 -2.03 -4.32
C HIS A 15 -20.59 -3.51 -4.11
N PHE A 16 -20.97 -4.04 -2.96
CA PHE A 16 -21.00 -5.48 -2.68
C PHE A 16 -22.46 -5.87 -2.40
N GLY A 17 -23.15 -6.41 -3.40
CA GLY A 17 -24.59 -6.59 -3.34
C GLY A 17 -25.29 -5.25 -3.10
N HIS A 18 -26.02 -5.15 -1.98
CA HIS A 18 -26.72 -3.93 -1.59
C HIS A 18 -25.87 -2.93 -0.80
N LEU A 19 -24.68 -3.33 -0.37
CA LEU A 19 -23.80 -2.47 0.42
C LEU A 19 -22.98 -1.55 -0.49
N HIS A 20 -23.21 -0.24 -0.39
CA HIS A 20 -22.46 0.80 -1.10
C HIS A 20 -21.24 1.23 -0.27
N VAL A 21 -20.05 0.70 -0.59
CA VAL A 21 -18.83 0.85 0.21
C VAL A 21 -18.02 2.07 -0.18
N LEU A 22 -17.85 2.35 -1.49
CA LEU A 22 -17.24 3.59 -1.98
C LEU A 22 -18.30 4.41 -2.72
N LYS A 23 -18.39 5.71 -2.41
CA LYS A 23 -19.52 6.57 -2.80
C LYS A 23 -19.06 7.79 -3.60
N GLY A 24 -18.28 7.57 -4.67
CA GLY A 24 -17.77 8.65 -5.51
C GLY A 24 -16.46 9.22 -4.96
N VAL A 25 -15.50 8.33 -4.67
CA VAL A 25 -14.18 8.73 -4.14
C VAL A 25 -13.31 9.26 -5.28
N ASP A 26 -12.76 10.46 -5.08
CA ASP A 26 -11.70 11.04 -5.92
C ASP A 26 -10.37 10.97 -5.17
N LEU A 27 -9.31 10.58 -5.88
CA LEU A 27 -7.95 10.53 -5.36
C LEU A 27 -6.95 10.83 -6.48
N GLU A 28 -6.09 11.80 -6.26
CA GLU A 28 -4.90 12.02 -7.08
C GLU A 28 -3.66 11.84 -6.20
N VAL A 29 -2.62 11.21 -6.73
CA VAL A 29 -1.34 11.07 -6.04
C VAL A 29 -0.23 11.49 -6.99
N ALA A 30 0.63 12.40 -6.54
CA ALA A 30 1.81 12.83 -7.30
C ALA A 30 2.95 11.80 -7.21
N GLU A 31 3.88 11.85 -8.17
CA GLU A 31 5.12 11.06 -8.04
C GLU A 31 5.86 11.43 -6.75
N ARG A 32 6.37 10.41 -6.07
CA ARG A 32 7.12 10.52 -4.81
C ARG A 32 6.30 11.04 -3.64
N GLU A 33 4.98 11.13 -3.77
CA GLU A 33 4.09 11.49 -2.67
C GLU A 33 3.80 10.26 -1.79
N LEU A 34 3.79 10.46 -0.47
CA LEU A 34 3.23 9.52 0.49
C LEU A 34 1.87 10.03 0.96
N VAL A 35 0.81 9.36 0.49
CA VAL A 35 -0.56 9.60 0.97
C VAL A 35 -0.91 8.59 2.05
N PHE A 36 -1.33 9.08 3.21
CA PHE A 36 -1.75 8.24 4.32
C PHE A 36 -3.27 8.28 4.46
N VAL A 37 -3.92 7.12 4.43
CA VAL A 37 -5.39 7.01 4.49
C VAL A 37 -5.79 6.52 5.88
N ILE A 38 -6.55 7.33 6.59
CA ILE A 38 -7.08 7.04 7.92
C ILE A 38 -8.61 7.03 7.95
N GLY A 39 -9.17 6.47 8.99
CA GLY A 39 -10.63 6.43 9.21
C GLY A 39 -11.06 5.20 9.98
N PRO A 40 -12.31 5.15 10.46
CA PRO A 40 -12.83 4.02 11.22
C PRO A 40 -12.84 2.72 10.40
N SER A 41 -12.91 1.59 11.10
CA SER A 41 -13.09 0.29 10.45
C SER A 41 -14.38 0.30 9.61
N GLY A 42 -14.35 -0.30 8.43
CA GLY A 42 -15.50 -0.32 7.52
C GLY A 42 -15.71 0.97 6.71
N SER A 43 -14.85 2.00 6.82
CA SER A 43 -15.00 3.23 6.03
C SER A 43 -14.63 3.11 4.54
N GLY A 44 -14.11 1.96 4.09
CA GLY A 44 -13.81 1.69 2.68
C GLY A 44 -12.33 1.81 2.29
N LYS A 45 -11.41 2.05 3.24
CA LYS A 45 -9.97 2.27 2.97
C LYS A 45 -9.30 1.12 2.20
N SER A 46 -9.42 -0.12 2.68
CA SER A 46 -8.85 -1.30 2.00
C SER A 46 -9.53 -1.56 0.66
N THR A 47 -10.84 -1.27 0.56
CA THR A 47 -11.58 -1.37 -0.71
C THR A 47 -11.05 -0.36 -1.73
N LEU A 48 -10.75 0.87 -1.30
CA LEU A 48 -10.12 1.87 -2.16
C LEU A 48 -8.78 1.34 -2.71
N LEU A 49 -7.86 0.87 -1.84
CA LEU A 49 -6.57 0.33 -2.30
C LEU A 49 -6.75 -0.83 -3.29
N ARG A 50 -7.69 -1.74 -3.01
CA ARG A 50 -7.97 -2.90 -3.89
C ARG A 50 -8.61 -2.50 -5.22
N CYS A 51 -9.32 -1.40 -5.26
CA CYS A 51 -9.82 -0.83 -6.51
C CYS A 51 -8.68 -0.21 -7.34
N LEU A 52 -7.70 0.45 -6.72
CA LEU A 52 -6.57 1.07 -7.43
C LEU A 52 -5.73 0.06 -8.21
N ASN A 53 -5.58 -1.19 -7.73
CA ASN A 53 -4.88 -2.25 -8.47
C ASN A 53 -5.81 -3.27 -9.11
N ARG A 54 -7.13 -2.95 -9.18
CA ARG A 54 -8.19 -3.81 -9.74
C ARG A 54 -8.23 -5.22 -9.14
N LEU A 55 -7.85 -5.39 -7.86
CA LEU A 55 -8.17 -6.60 -7.11
C LEU A 55 -9.66 -6.66 -6.77
N GLU A 56 -10.25 -5.48 -6.57
CA GLU A 56 -11.69 -5.26 -6.55
C GLU A 56 -12.06 -4.42 -7.77
N GLU A 57 -12.97 -4.89 -8.59
CA GLU A 57 -13.45 -4.12 -9.74
C GLU A 57 -14.43 -3.04 -9.25
N PRO A 58 -14.16 -1.74 -9.52
CA PRO A 58 -15.10 -0.68 -9.21
C PRO A 58 -16.44 -0.89 -9.90
N SER A 59 -17.53 -0.45 -9.27
CA SER A 59 -18.86 -0.49 -9.88
C SER A 59 -19.10 0.68 -10.83
N ALA A 60 -18.37 1.80 -10.63
CA ALA A 60 -18.34 2.97 -11.51
C ALA A 60 -17.11 3.83 -11.20
N GLY A 61 -16.80 4.77 -12.07
CA GLY A 61 -15.64 5.65 -11.99
C GLY A 61 -14.49 5.22 -12.89
N SER A 62 -13.32 5.83 -12.70
CA SER A 62 -12.11 5.51 -13.46
C SER A 62 -10.90 5.40 -12.55
N VAL A 63 -9.91 4.60 -12.95
CA VAL A 63 -8.63 4.42 -12.26
C VAL A 63 -7.51 4.42 -13.27
N VAL A 64 -6.58 5.36 -13.15
CA VAL A 64 -5.37 5.44 -13.97
C VAL A 64 -4.16 5.36 -13.05
N VAL A 65 -3.23 4.45 -13.36
CA VAL A 65 -1.96 4.31 -12.63
C VAL A 65 -0.81 4.30 -13.62
N ASP A 66 0.18 5.15 -13.42
CA ASP A 66 1.33 5.33 -14.32
C ASP A 66 0.92 5.51 -15.79
N GLY A 67 -0.18 6.25 -16.00
CA GLY A 67 -0.76 6.51 -17.32
C GLY A 67 -1.57 5.35 -17.92
N ILE A 68 -1.69 4.23 -17.23
CA ILE A 68 -2.45 3.05 -17.68
C ILE A 68 -3.86 3.12 -17.09
N ASP A 69 -4.90 3.08 -17.95
CA ASP A 69 -6.28 2.91 -17.49
C ASP A 69 -6.48 1.47 -17.01
N MET A 70 -6.67 1.31 -15.69
CA MET A 70 -6.82 0.01 -15.04
C MET A 70 -8.14 -0.69 -15.39
N LEU A 71 -9.13 0.06 -15.88
CA LEU A 71 -10.48 -0.46 -16.16
C LEU A 71 -10.75 -0.68 -17.64
N ASP A 72 -9.88 -0.22 -18.56
CA ASP A 72 -10.03 -0.50 -20.00
C ASP A 72 -9.98 -2.02 -20.22
N PRO A 73 -10.99 -2.63 -20.89
CA PRO A 73 -11.01 -4.07 -21.18
C PRO A 73 -9.80 -4.56 -22.00
N ARG A 74 -9.12 -3.65 -22.70
CA ARG A 74 -7.92 -3.97 -23.51
C ARG A 74 -6.64 -3.95 -22.69
N THR A 75 -6.67 -3.44 -21.44
CA THR A 75 -5.50 -3.39 -20.58
C THR A 75 -5.10 -4.80 -20.15
N ASP A 76 -3.85 -5.18 -20.43
CA ASP A 76 -3.24 -6.34 -19.80
C ASP A 76 -3.02 -6.05 -18.31
N ILE A 77 -3.95 -6.54 -17.49
CA ILE A 77 -3.96 -6.30 -16.05
C ILE A 77 -2.72 -6.88 -15.35
N ASN A 78 -2.13 -7.96 -15.86
CA ASN A 78 -0.92 -8.54 -15.27
C ASN A 78 0.28 -7.64 -15.55
N HIS A 79 0.37 -7.04 -16.73
CA HIS A 79 1.39 -6.05 -17.03
C HIS A 79 1.18 -4.76 -16.21
N ALA A 80 -0.05 -4.26 -16.12
CA ALA A 80 -0.36 -3.07 -15.33
C ALA A 80 -0.02 -3.25 -13.84
N ARG A 81 -0.31 -4.42 -13.26
CA ARG A 81 0.01 -4.74 -11.86
C ARG A 81 1.50 -4.83 -11.56
N GLN A 82 2.38 -5.00 -12.55
CA GLN A 82 3.84 -4.91 -12.32
C GLN A 82 4.27 -3.49 -11.90
N ARG A 83 3.49 -2.47 -12.27
CA ARG A 83 3.70 -1.07 -11.88
C ARG A 83 3.26 -0.76 -10.45
N ILE A 84 2.53 -1.70 -9.81
CA ILE A 84 1.91 -1.50 -8.51
C ILE A 84 2.34 -2.62 -7.57
N GLY A 85 3.17 -2.30 -6.58
CA GLY A 85 3.44 -3.20 -5.47
C GLY A 85 2.30 -3.13 -4.45
N MET A 86 1.88 -4.26 -3.91
CA MET A 86 0.88 -4.29 -2.84
C MET A 86 1.34 -5.18 -1.69
N VAL A 87 1.22 -4.63 -0.49
CA VAL A 87 1.50 -5.28 0.79
C VAL A 87 0.20 -5.34 1.59
N PHE A 88 -0.16 -6.52 2.04
CA PHE A 88 -1.41 -6.79 2.76
C PHE A 88 -1.19 -6.89 4.26
N GLN A 89 -2.26 -6.81 5.02
CA GLN A 89 -2.31 -7.06 6.45
C GLN A 89 -1.78 -8.46 6.79
N SER A 90 -2.24 -9.49 6.08
CA SER A 90 -1.67 -10.83 6.14
C SER A 90 -0.47 -10.90 5.19
N PHE A 91 0.60 -11.52 5.60
CA PHE A 91 1.87 -11.55 4.83
C PHE A 91 1.73 -12.24 3.47
N ASN A 92 0.79 -13.18 3.36
CA ASN A 92 0.46 -13.94 2.13
C ASN A 92 1.71 -14.57 1.47
N LEU A 93 2.63 -15.07 2.30
CA LEU A 93 3.79 -15.79 1.82
C LEU A 93 3.41 -17.25 1.50
N TYR A 94 4.03 -17.80 0.47
CA TYR A 94 3.94 -19.24 0.17
C TYR A 94 4.71 -20.04 1.23
N PRO A 95 4.05 -20.84 2.07
CA PRO A 95 4.68 -21.46 3.25
C PRO A 95 5.73 -22.51 2.89
N HIS A 96 5.63 -23.10 1.70
CA HIS A 96 6.55 -24.12 1.18
C HIS A 96 7.74 -23.53 0.42
N MET A 97 7.82 -22.22 0.29
CA MET A 97 8.92 -21.53 -0.39
C MET A 97 9.78 -20.78 0.62
N THR A 98 11.07 -20.66 0.30
CA THR A 98 11.98 -19.79 1.08
C THR A 98 11.64 -18.32 0.91
N ALA A 99 12.23 -17.44 1.72
CA ALA A 99 12.12 -15.99 1.56
C ALA A 99 12.54 -15.56 0.14
N LEU A 100 13.68 -16.02 -0.34
CA LEU A 100 14.14 -15.75 -1.71
C LEU A 100 13.15 -16.31 -2.74
N GLY A 101 12.65 -17.53 -2.53
CA GLY A 101 11.64 -18.13 -3.41
C GLY A 101 10.36 -17.30 -3.53
N ASN A 102 9.86 -16.77 -2.41
CA ASN A 102 8.71 -15.90 -2.36
C ASN A 102 8.94 -14.59 -3.14
N VAL A 103 10.12 -13.99 -3.00
CA VAL A 103 10.48 -12.74 -3.69
C VAL A 103 10.67 -12.95 -5.19
N THR A 104 11.29 -14.06 -5.59
CA THR A 104 11.68 -14.30 -7.00
C THR A 104 10.57 -14.91 -7.86
N LEU A 105 9.48 -15.37 -7.27
CA LEU A 105 8.41 -16.05 -8.00
C LEU A 105 7.82 -15.16 -9.11
N ALA A 106 7.46 -13.93 -8.78
CA ALA A 106 6.89 -13.00 -9.74
C ALA A 106 7.90 -12.55 -10.80
N LEU A 107 9.16 -12.36 -10.43
CA LEU A 107 10.25 -12.05 -11.36
C LEU A 107 10.38 -13.12 -12.46
N ARG A 108 10.28 -14.39 -12.08
CA ARG A 108 10.38 -15.51 -13.04
C ARG A 108 9.08 -15.75 -13.83
N LYS A 109 7.93 -15.69 -13.14
CA LYS A 109 6.64 -16.09 -13.73
C LYS A 109 5.94 -14.97 -14.49
N VAL A 110 6.16 -13.72 -14.09
CA VAL A 110 5.47 -12.55 -14.65
C VAL A 110 6.44 -11.69 -15.45
N ALA A 111 7.63 -11.39 -14.91
CA ALA A 111 8.62 -10.58 -15.59
C ALA A 111 9.55 -11.38 -16.53
N GLY A 112 9.38 -12.71 -16.64
CA GLY A 112 10.14 -13.56 -17.56
C GLY A 112 11.65 -13.65 -17.30
N LYS A 113 12.10 -13.29 -16.08
CA LYS A 113 13.53 -13.31 -15.73
C LYS A 113 14.05 -14.75 -15.64
N SER A 114 15.27 -14.97 -16.06
CA SER A 114 16.00 -16.20 -15.78
C SER A 114 16.14 -16.42 -14.27
N ARG A 115 16.43 -17.66 -13.86
CA ARG A 115 16.62 -17.97 -12.44
C ARG A 115 17.74 -17.14 -11.82
N ALA A 116 18.88 -17.04 -12.50
CA ALA A 116 20.04 -16.30 -11.99
C ALA A 116 19.75 -14.80 -11.83
N GLU A 117 19.09 -14.16 -12.81
CA GLU A 117 18.68 -12.76 -12.72
C GLU A 117 17.65 -12.54 -11.60
N ALA A 118 16.64 -13.41 -11.50
CA ALA A 118 15.63 -13.33 -10.47
C ALA A 118 16.24 -13.48 -9.06
N ASP A 119 17.17 -14.43 -8.88
CA ASP A 119 17.85 -14.65 -7.60
C ASP A 119 18.71 -13.44 -7.22
N ALA A 120 19.42 -12.83 -8.17
CA ALA A 120 20.20 -11.60 -7.93
C ALA A 120 19.30 -10.41 -7.52
N LEU A 121 18.21 -10.16 -8.27
CA LEU A 121 17.24 -9.12 -7.94
C LEU A 121 16.53 -9.39 -6.61
N GLY A 122 16.17 -10.64 -6.35
CA GLY A 122 15.55 -11.06 -5.10
C GLY A 122 16.46 -10.87 -3.90
N MET A 123 17.74 -11.17 -4.02
CA MET A 123 18.73 -10.90 -2.97
C MET A 123 18.89 -9.41 -2.71
N THR A 124 18.93 -8.59 -3.75
CA THR A 124 18.94 -7.11 -3.62
C THR A 124 17.69 -6.62 -2.88
N ALA A 125 16.50 -7.14 -3.21
CA ALA A 125 15.27 -6.78 -2.52
C ALA A 125 15.27 -7.21 -1.05
N LEU A 126 15.76 -8.42 -0.73
CA LEU A 126 15.91 -8.88 0.65
C LEU A 126 16.95 -8.05 1.43
N GLN A 127 18.02 -7.62 0.80
CA GLN A 127 19.02 -6.74 1.41
C GLN A 127 18.43 -5.38 1.77
N ARG A 128 17.57 -4.81 0.91
CA ARG A 128 16.87 -3.52 1.18
C ARG A 128 15.95 -3.57 2.40
N VAL A 129 15.46 -4.75 2.76
CA VAL A 129 14.63 -4.94 3.96
C VAL A 129 15.40 -5.59 5.14
N GLY A 130 16.74 -5.71 5.04
CA GLY A 130 17.60 -6.24 6.08
C GLY A 130 17.42 -7.73 6.34
N LEU A 131 17.17 -8.56 5.30
CA LEU A 131 16.91 -9.99 5.41
C LEU A 131 17.74 -10.85 4.44
N ALA A 132 18.87 -10.34 3.94
CA ALA A 132 19.74 -11.12 3.04
C ALA A 132 20.25 -12.43 3.68
N ASP A 133 20.55 -12.41 4.99
CA ASP A 133 20.96 -13.57 5.78
C ASP A 133 19.85 -14.60 6.01
N ARG A 134 18.61 -14.24 5.74
CA ARG A 134 17.39 -15.06 5.88
C ARG A 134 16.83 -15.58 4.57
N ALA A 135 17.52 -15.38 3.45
CA ALA A 135 17.06 -15.76 2.10
C ALA A 135 16.63 -17.22 1.98
N GLY A 136 17.32 -18.14 2.66
CA GLY A 136 17.02 -19.57 2.68
C GLY A 136 15.94 -20.03 3.67
N HIS A 137 15.43 -19.14 4.54
CA HIS A 137 14.42 -19.49 5.55
C HIS A 137 13.02 -19.55 4.94
N THR A 138 12.23 -20.52 5.40
CA THR A 138 10.79 -20.59 5.09
C THR A 138 9.98 -19.65 6.03
N PRO A 139 8.76 -19.27 5.70
CA PRO A 139 7.94 -18.39 6.55
C PRO A 139 7.80 -18.86 7.99
N GLY A 140 7.67 -20.18 8.23
CA GLY A 140 7.59 -20.73 9.58
C GLY A 140 8.85 -20.57 10.44
N GLN A 141 9.98 -20.19 9.83
CA GLN A 141 11.25 -19.92 10.51
C GLN A 141 11.51 -18.42 10.72
N LEU A 142 10.55 -17.58 10.34
CA LEU A 142 10.65 -16.13 10.39
C LEU A 142 9.64 -15.55 11.40
N SER A 143 10.03 -14.52 12.14
CA SER A 143 9.09 -13.76 12.96
C SER A 143 8.05 -13.03 12.09
N GLY A 144 6.92 -12.60 12.66
CA GLY A 144 5.89 -11.85 11.93
C GLY A 144 6.45 -10.61 11.22
N GLY A 145 7.27 -9.82 11.90
CA GLY A 145 7.93 -8.66 11.31
C GLY A 145 8.91 -9.01 10.19
N GLN A 146 9.61 -10.17 10.28
CA GLN A 146 10.45 -10.67 9.20
C GLN A 146 9.60 -11.12 8.01
N GLN A 147 8.49 -11.83 8.25
CA GLN A 147 7.57 -12.24 7.19
C GLN A 147 6.98 -11.02 6.45
N GLN A 148 6.59 -9.97 7.17
CA GLN A 148 6.10 -8.74 6.55
C GLN A 148 7.19 -8.04 5.74
N ARG A 149 8.42 -8.00 6.22
CA ARG A 149 9.55 -7.46 5.45
C ARG A 149 9.85 -8.29 4.19
N VAL A 150 9.68 -9.63 4.22
CA VAL A 150 9.75 -10.47 3.01
C VAL A 150 8.60 -10.12 2.04
N ALA A 151 7.38 -9.86 2.54
CA ALA A 151 6.25 -9.44 1.71
C ALA A 151 6.53 -8.08 1.04
N ILE A 152 7.17 -7.14 1.75
CA ILE A 152 7.64 -5.87 1.19
C ILE A 152 8.71 -6.12 0.13
N ALA A 153 9.73 -6.96 0.43
CA ALA A 153 10.78 -7.32 -0.54
C ALA A 153 10.19 -7.92 -1.82
N ARG A 154 9.20 -8.80 -1.71
CA ARG A 154 8.47 -9.37 -2.84
C ARG A 154 7.79 -8.30 -3.69
N ALA A 155 7.19 -7.30 -3.05
CA ALA A 155 6.49 -6.23 -3.75
C ALA A 155 7.47 -5.28 -4.47
N ILE A 156 8.60 -4.92 -3.85
CA ILE A 156 9.57 -4.00 -4.46
C ILE A 156 10.50 -4.67 -5.48
N ALA A 157 10.59 -6.00 -5.52
CA ALA A 157 11.46 -6.73 -6.44
C ALA A 157 11.09 -6.50 -7.91
N LEU A 158 9.85 -6.22 -8.22
CA LEU A 158 9.37 -5.86 -9.56
C LEU A 158 9.62 -4.39 -9.95
N GLU A 159 10.26 -3.60 -9.07
CA GLU A 159 10.52 -2.17 -9.24
C GLU A 159 9.24 -1.37 -9.58
N PRO A 160 8.19 -1.48 -8.74
CA PRO A 160 6.93 -0.81 -9.01
C PRO A 160 7.07 0.71 -8.95
N ARG A 161 6.17 1.42 -9.66
CA ARG A 161 6.08 2.89 -9.63
C ARG A 161 5.33 3.40 -8.41
N VAL A 162 4.42 2.57 -7.87
CA VAL A 162 3.58 2.88 -6.71
C VAL A 162 3.53 1.69 -5.77
N MET A 163 3.62 1.94 -4.47
CA MET A 163 3.42 0.94 -3.43
C MET A 163 2.12 1.20 -2.67
N LEU A 164 1.28 0.18 -2.55
CA LEU A 164 0.05 0.19 -1.76
C LEU A 164 0.26 -0.66 -0.50
N PHE A 165 -0.04 -0.09 0.66
CA PHE A 165 0.07 -0.79 1.96
C PHE A 165 -1.31 -0.84 2.62
N ASP A 166 -1.87 -2.03 2.76
CA ASP A 166 -3.16 -2.29 3.40
C ASP A 166 -2.91 -2.84 4.82
N GLU A 167 -2.85 -1.94 5.81
CA GLU A 167 -2.62 -2.23 7.23
C GLU A 167 -1.39 -3.12 7.50
N PRO A 168 -0.19 -2.74 7.05
CA PRO A 168 1.00 -3.60 7.03
C PRO A 168 1.52 -4.01 8.42
N THR A 169 1.04 -3.39 9.49
CA THR A 169 1.50 -3.63 10.88
C THR A 169 0.43 -4.25 11.78
N SER A 170 -0.83 -4.31 11.35
CA SER A 170 -1.95 -4.69 12.22
C SER A 170 -1.96 -6.16 12.68
N ALA A 171 -1.24 -7.04 11.98
CA ALA A 171 -1.07 -8.45 12.34
C ALA A 171 0.24 -8.72 13.12
N LEU A 172 0.95 -7.68 13.57
CA LEU A 172 2.24 -7.77 14.25
C LEU A 172 2.12 -7.48 15.75
N ASP A 173 2.97 -8.15 16.51
CA ASP A 173 3.23 -7.74 17.89
C ASP A 173 3.83 -6.33 17.92
N PRO A 174 3.48 -5.49 18.91
CA PRO A 174 3.93 -4.09 19.01
C PRO A 174 5.46 -3.92 18.91
N GLU A 175 6.22 -4.87 19.47
CA GLU A 175 7.70 -4.84 19.43
C GLU A 175 8.28 -4.99 18.01
N LEU A 176 7.53 -5.59 17.09
CA LEU A 176 7.96 -5.85 15.72
C LEU A 176 7.56 -4.74 14.74
N VAL A 177 6.59 -3.90 15.08
CA VAL A 177 6.06 -2.80 14.26
C VAL A 177 7.17 -1.86 13.81
N GLY A 178 8.05 -1.47 14.74
CA GLY A 178 9.13 -0.51 14.47
C GLY A 178 10.00 -0.90 13.29
N SER A 179 10.32 -2.19 13.16
CA SER A 179 11.18 -2.71 12.10
C SER A 179 10.55 -2.63 10.70
N VAL A 180 9.23 -2.75 10.61
CA VAL A 180 8.47 -2.61 9.35
C VAL A 180 8.34 -1.14 8.97
N LEU A 181 8.03 -0.28 9.95
CA LEU A 181 7.93 1.17 9.73
C LEU A 181 9.27 1.77 9.27
N GLU A 182 10.42 1.24 9.75
CA GLU A 182 11.73 1.70 9.29
C GLU A 182 11.95 1.39 7.80
N VAL A 183 11.63 0.18 7.35
CA VAL A 183 11.66 -0.18 5.92
C VAL A 183 10.77 0.77 5.10
N MET A 184 9.57 1.11 5.61
CA MET A 184 8.67 2.05 4.90
C MET A 184 9.26 3.46 4.86
N ARG A 185 9.96 3.93 5.92
CA ARG A 185 10.69 5.20 5.90
C ARG A 185 11.81 5.20 4.86
N ASP A 186 12.55 4.11 4.73
CA ASP A 186 13.62 3.99 3.75
C ASP A 186 13.09 3.99 2.32
N LEU A 187 11.95 3.33 2.07
CA LEU A 187 11.25 3.42 0.79
C LEU A 187 10.81 4.86 0.48
N ARG A 188 10.27 5.57 1.48
CA ARG A 188 9.91 6.99 1.33
C ARG A 188 11.14 7.86 1.00
N ARG A 189 12.26 7.68 1.73
CA ARG A 189 13.51 8.40 1.50
C ARG A 189 14.09 8.13 0.10
N SER A 190 13.90 6.92 -0.43
CA SER A 190 14.31 6.56 -1.80
C SER A 190 13.43 7.17 -2.89
N GLY A 191 12.38 7.92 -2.52
CA GLY A 191 11.46 8.56 -3.46
C GLY A 191 10.35 7.64 -3.98
N MET A 192 10.03 6.55 -3.28
CA MET A 192 8.91 5.67 -3.63
C MET A 192 7.58 6.41 -3.42
N THR A 193 6.71 6.37 -4.43
CA THR A 193 5.31 6.82 -4.29
C THR A 193 4.54 5.79 -3.49
N MET A 194 3.83 6.21 -2.44
CA MET A 194 3.16 5.28 -1.53
C MET A 194 1.76 5.74 -1.16
N ILE A 195 0.83 4.80 -1.09
CA ILE A 195 -0.49 4.98 -0.47
C ILE A 195 -0.59 3.97 0.67
N VAL A 196 -0.76 4.47 1.89
CA VAL A 196 -0.69 3.66 3.11
C VAL A 196 -2.00 3.77 3.88
N VAL A 197 -2.68 2.65 4.05
CA VAL A 197 -3.77 2.50 5.03
C VAL A 197 -3.17 1.91 6.28
N SER A 198 -3.23 2.62 7.40
CA SER A 198 -2.71 2.12 8.67
C SER A 198 -3.28 2.92 9.86
N HIS A 199 -3.16 2.35 11.06
CA HIS A 199 -3.48 2.99 12.33
C HIS A 199 -2.25 3.61 13.01
N GLU A 200 -1.09 3.60 12.36
CA GLU A 200 0.18 4.14 12.88
C GLU A 200 0.22 5.67 12.74
N MET A 201 -0.51 6.37 13.61
CA MET A 201 -0.65 7.84 13.52
C MET A 201 0.67 8.58 13.71
N GLY A 202 1.58 8.05 14.53
CA GLY A 202 2.93 8.60 14.69
C GLY A 202 3.74 8.54 13.40
N PHE A 203 3.58 7.47 12.60
CA PHE A 203 4.19 7.36 11.29
C PHE A 203 3.56 8.36 10.31
N ALA A 204 2.21 8.45 10.29
CA ALA A 204 1.50 9.39 9.44
C ALA A 204 1.92 10.84 9.68
N ARG A 205 2.02 11.27 10.96
CA ARG A 205 2.45 12.63 11.32
C ARG A 205 3.84 13.00 10.83
N ASN A 206 4.78 12.03 10.88
CA ASN A 206 6.20 12.29 10.64
C ASN A 206 6.63 11.98 9.19
N ALA A 207 5.91 11.15 8.46
CA ALA A 207 6.34 10.65 7.16
C ALA A 207 5.42 11.02 6.00
N ALA A 208 4.13 11.25 6.24
CA ALA A 208 3.18 11.54 5.16
C ALA A 208 3.35 12.97 4.61
N ASP A 209 3.15 13.11 3.30
CA ASP A 209 3.00 14.42 2.66
C ASP A 209 1.55 14.90 2.79
N ARG A 210 0.61 13.96 2.71
CA ARG A 210 -0.82 14.22 2.81
C ARG A 210 -1.54 13.10 3.53
N VAL A 211 -2.53 13.47 4.33
CA VAL A 211 -3.43 12.54 5.03
C VAL A 211 -4.82 12.70 4.44
N LEU A 212 -5.46 11.56 4.18
CA LEU A 212 -6.82 11.45 3.68
C LEU A 212 -7.68 10.79 4.77
N PHE A 213 -8.67 11.49 5.27
CA PHE A 213 -9.63 10.93 6.23
C PHE A 213 -10.87 10.44 5.49
N MET A 214 -11.15 9.14 5.62
CA MET A 214 -12.32 8.49 5.03
C MET A 214 -13.31 8.09 6.11
N ASP A 215 -14.59 8.33 5.85
CA ASP A 215 -15.69 7.82 6.65
C ASP A 215 -16.92 7.51 5.78
N HIS A 216 -17.64 6.43 6.10
CA HIS A 216 -18.86 5.98 5.39
C HIS A 216 -18.73 5.94 3.85
N GLY A 217 -17.54 5.59 3.35
CA GLY A 217 -17.28 5.45 1.90
C GLY A 217 -16.98 6.76 1.17
N LEU A 218 -16.77 7.84 1.90
CA LEU A 218 -16.46 9.18 1.38
C LEU A 218 -15.10 9.66 1.88
N VAL A 219 -14.44 10.51 1.11
CA VAL A 219 -13.34 11.35 1.59
C VAL A 219 -13.96 12.54 2.29
N VAL A 220 -13.80 12.62 3.61
CA VAL A 220 -14.38 13.69 4.43
C VAL A 220 -13.46 14.90 4.47
N GLU A 221 -12.14 14.64 4.60
CA GLU A 221 -11.15 15.70 4.67
C GLU A 221 -9.80 15.19 4.19
N GLN A 222 -9.00 16.05 3.57
CA GLN A 222 -7.63 15.76 3.18
C GLN A 222 -6.76 17.00 3.32
N GLY A 223 -5.50 16.78 3.65
CA GLY A 223 -4.54 17.89 3.81
C GLY A 223 -3.20 17.40 4.36
N PRO A 224 -2.24 18.31 4.56
CA PRO A 224 -0.98 17.97 5.22
C PRO A 224 -1.23 17.46 6.65
N PRO A 225 -0.32 16.65 7.22
CA PRO A 225 -0.51 16.03 8.54
C PRO A 225 -0.94 16.99 9.65
N ASN A 226 -0.31 18.17 9.73
CA ASN A 226 -0.65 19.18 10.74
C ASN A 226 -2.10 19.69 10.61
N ALA A 227 -2.61 19.86 9.39
CA ALA A 227 -4.00 20.29 9.19
C ALA A 227 -4.98 19.22 9.71
N ILE A 228 -4.72 17.94 9.45
CA ILE A 228 -5.63 16.85 9.83
C ILE A 228 -5.51 16.47 11.31
N PHE A 229 -4.29 16.44 11.87
CA PHE A 229 -4.08 15.97 13.24
C PHE A 229 -4.19 17.05 14.31
N GLU A 230 -3.92 18.31 13.97
CA GLU A 230 -3.87 19.41 14.95
C GLU A 230 -5.02 20.41 14.76
N ASN A 231 -5.39 20.70 13.50
CA ASN A 231 -6.39 21.71 13.17
C ASN A 231 -7.42 21.20 12.15
N PRO A 232 -8.10 20.05 12.40
CA PRO A 232 -9.07 19.53 11.44
C PRO A 232 -10.25 20.49 11.26
N SER A 233 -10.60 20.76 10.00
CA SER A 233 -11.69 21.67 9.63
C SER A 233 -13.07 21.02 9.79
N GLN A 234 -13.15 19.70 9.57
CA GLN A 234 -14.39 18.95 9.65
C GLN A 234 -14.64 18.44 11.07
N GLU A 235 -15.87 18.59 11.55
CA GLU A 235 -16.28 18.11 12.88
C GLU A 235 -16.06 16.60 13.03
N ARG A 236 -16.36 15.84 11.97
CA ARG A 236 -16.19 14.38 11.96
C ARG A 236 -14.72 13.96 12.08
N THR A 237 -13.80 14.70 11.43
CA THR A 237 -12.36 14.49 11.56
C THR A 237 -11.89 14.79 12.99
N ARG A 238 -12.34 15.92 13.58
CA ARG A 238 -12.04 16.27 14.97
C ARG A 238 -12.47 15.18 15.95
N ALA A 239 -13.70 14.70 15.80
CA ALA A 239 -14.23 13.63 16.64
C ALA A 239 -13.40 12.35 16.56
N PHE A 240 -13.01 11.94 15.33
CA PHE A 240 -12.19 10.75 15.11
C PHE A 240 -10.78 10.90 15.69
N ILE A 241 -10.09 12.00 15.42
CA ILE A 241 -8.74 12.27 15.95
C ILE A 241 -8.75 12.36 17.48
N GLY A 242 -9.77 13.01 18.06
CA GLY A 242 -9.92 13.10 19.52
C GLY A 242 -10.14 11.75 20.21
N GLN A 243 -10.75 10.77 19.54
CA GLN A 243 -10.86 9.40 20.06
C GLN A 243 -9.52 8.68 20.09
N ILE A 244 -8.71 8.82 19.02
CA ILE A 244 -7.40 8.15 18.91
C ILE A 244 -6.38 8.71 19.90
N GLN A 245 -6.44 10.01 20.21
CA GLN A 245 -5.48 10.63 21.13
C GLN A 245 -5.74 10.28 22.62
N ARG A 246 -6.87 9.65 22.93
CA ARG A 246 -7.24 9.23 24.29
C ARG A 246 -6.83 7.78 24.61
N HIS A 247 -6.38 7.05 23.64
CA HIS A 247 -5.85 5.70 23.74
C HIS A 247 -4.35 5.66 23.47
#